data_1efc3e4df74af2c2e1e0418e93de56f6
#
_entry.id   1efc3e4df74af2c2e1e0418e93de56f6
#
_cell.length_a   1.000
_cell.length_b   1.000
_cell.length_c   1.000
_cell.angle_alpha   90.00
_cell.angle_beta   90.00
_cell.angle_gamma   90.00
#
_symmetry.space_group_name_H-M   'P 1'
#
loop_
_entity.id
_entity.type
_entity.pdbx_description
1 polymer ?
#
loop_
_entity_poly.entity_id
_entity_poly.type
_entity_poly.pdbx_seq_one_letter_code
_entity_poly.pdbx_strand_id
1 'polypeptide(L)'
;NETGKIRSWMERVPDETVEFCTLNRYLYMTKIYGYIALGKHTDAQALIRRMLLYADYAQRTYIQMDCRLLNAVILRRTGKPWKEEFVQTLLKVGEYHFVPIISEKGAAILPMLAEIKTAFCQNHPKLAEWFQQAMRETERMAQLYPQYLQGMGIDISAFSETALQVLRLQAAGYTAKEISEKLHITPRTVKYHASQNYRKLDAKNLVDAVQIAQALHIL
;
A
#
# COMPACT_ATOMS: atom_id res chain seq x y z
N ASN A 1 17.76 -5.24 -3.84
CA ASN A 1 16.49 -5.18 -3.11
C ASN A 1 15.78 -3.87 -3.46
N GLU A 2 14.63 -3.92 -4.14
CA GLU A 2 13.90 -2.73 -4.59
C GLU A 2 13.38 -1.90 -3.40
N THR A 3 12.93 -2.53 -2.34
CA THR A 3 12.49 -1.88 -1.10
C THR A 3 13.61 -1.05 -0.47
N GLY A 4 14.84 -1.54 -0.46
CA GLY A 4 16.01 -0.79 0.01
C GLY A 4 16.27 0.46 -0.82
N LYS A 5 16.08 0.40 -2.14
CA LYS A 5 16.19 1.58 -3.02
C LYS A 5 15.11 2.61 -2.73
N ILE A 6 13.86 2.16 -2.51
CA ILE A 6 12.74 3.05 -2.13
C ILE A 6 13.04 3.74 -0.81
N ARG A 7 13.48 3.01 0.23
CA ARG A 7 13.83 3.58 1.55
C ARG A 7 14.96 4.62 1.41
N SER A 8 16.06 4.27 0.74
CA SER A 8 17.18 5.18 0.52
C SER A 8 16.78 6.44 -0.27
N TRP A 9 15.84 6.32 -1.21
CA TRP A 9 15.30 7.48 -1.92
C TRP A 9 14.43 8.34 -0.99
N MET A 10 13.56 7.73 -0.19
CA MET A 10 12.67 8.43 0.76
C MET A 10 13.46 9.25 1.80
N GLU A 11 14.63 8.77 2.22
CA GLU A 11 15.51 9.47 3.18
C GLU A 11 16.16 10.74 2.58
N ARG A 12 16.22 10.86 1.25
CA ARG A 12 16.84 12.00 0.54
C ARG A 12 15.84 13.04 0.06
N VAL A 13 14.56 12.70 0.04
CA VAL A 13 13.51 13.62 -0.41
C VAL A 13 13.11 14.56 0.74
N PRO A 14 12.79 15.84 0.47
CA PRO A 14 12.35 16.78 1.50
C PRO A 14 11.21 16.22 2.36
N ASP A 15 11.31 16.48 3.66
CA ASP A 15 10.30 16.04 4.62
C ASP A 15 9.07 16.95 4.52
N GLU A 16 7.98 16.41 4.00
CA GLU A 16 6.70 17.10 3.85
C GLU A 16 6.04 17.46 5.18
N THR A 17 6.48 16.86 6.29
CA THR A 17 5.93 17.18 7.63
C THR A 17 6.47 18.50 8.16
N VAL A 18 7.68 18.87 7.75
CA VAL A 18 8.33 20.14 8.15
C VAL A 18 7.77 21.29 7.35
N GLU A 19 7.77 21.17 6.01
CA GLU A 19 7.25 22.20 5.12
C GLU A 19 6.56 21.56 3.90
N PHE A 20 5.31 21.96 3.65
CA PHE A 20 4.58 21.53 2.46
C PHE A 20 4.71 22.57 1.36
N CYS A 21 5.57 22.28 0.38
CA CYS A 21 5.80 23.13 -0.78
C CYS A 21 5.10 22.56 -2.02
N THR A 22 4.19 23.33 -2.60
CA THR A 22 3.41 22.91 -3.78
C THR A 22 4.26 22.69 -5.04
N LEU A 23 5.46 23.25 -5.10
CA LEU A 23 6.43 22.97 -6.17
C LEU A 23 6.92 21.51 -6.14
N ASN A 24 6.93 20.90 -4.95
CA ASN A 24 7.34 19.51 -4.74
C ASN A 24 6.20 18.49 -4.97
N ARG A 25 5.06 18.89 -5.53
CA ARG A 25 3.88 18.01 -5.70
C ARG A 25 4.17 16.67 -6.39
N TYR A 26 5.07 16.65 -7.37
CA TYR A 26 5.46 15.41 -8.04
C TYR A 26 6.30 14.49 -7.14
N LEU A 27 7.16 15.07 -6.31
CA LEU A 27 7.90 14.32 -5.29
C LEU A 27 6.93 13.74 -4.26
N TYR A 28 5.93 14.49 -3.82
CA TYR A 28 4.93 14.01 -2.87
C TYR A 28 4.07 12.89 -3.46
N MET A 29 3.65 13.01 -4.73
CA MET A 29 2.98 11.89 -5.40
C MET A 29 3.87 10.65 -5.39
N THR A 30 5.15 10.76 -5.76
CA THR A 30 6.10 9.65 -5.73
C THR A 30 6.30 9.11 -4.30
N LYS A 31 6.32 9.97 -3.27
CA LYS A 31 6.37 9.53 -1.86
C LYS A 31 5.14 8.72 -1.45
N ILE A 32 3.94 9.11 -1.90
CA ILE A 32 2.71 8.34 -1.64
C ILE A 32 2.87 6.91 -2.20
N TYR A 33 3.34 6.77 -3.43
CA TYR A 33 3.64 5.45 -4.02
C TYR A 33 4.68 4.68 -3.19
N GLY A 34 5.74 5.37 -2.76
CA GLY A 34 6.78 4.79 -1.90
C GLY A 34 6.22 4.32 -0.54
N TYR A 35 5.39 5.11 0.12
CA TYR A 35 4.73 4.72 1.37
C TYR A 35 3.81 3.52 1.19
N ILE A 36 3.02 3.49 0.11
CA ILE A 36 2.15 2.34 -0.21
C ILE A 36 2.98 1.07 -0.44
N ALA A 37 4.09 1.18 -1.21
CA ALA A 37 4.99 0.07 -1.49
C ALA A 37 5.70 -0.45 -0.22
N LEU A 38 5.95 0.43 0.76
CA LEU A 38 6.55 0.08 2.06
C LEU A 38 5.52 -0.34 3.12
N GLY A 39 4.22 -0.40 2.79
CA GLY A 39 3.16 -0.71 3.74
C GLY A 39 2.87 0.40 4.78
N LYS A 40 3.45 1.59 4.62
CA LYS A 40 3.26 2.75 5.50
C LYS A 40 1.94 3.48 5.17
N HIS A 41 0.82 2.78 5.37
CA HIS A 41 -0.50 3.26 4.96
C HIS A 41 -0.93 4.55 5.66
N THR A 42 -0.59 4.72 6.94
CA THR A 42 -0.91 5.93 7.71
C THR A 42 -0.19 7.15 7.16
N ASP A 43 1.10 7.03 6.84
CA ASP A 43 1.91 8.11 6.27
C ASP A 43 1.41 8.46 4.88
N ALA A 44 1.12 7.44 4.04
CA ALA A 44 0.52 7.62 2.73
C ALA A 44 -0.79 8.41 2.82
N GLN A 45 -1.71 8.02 3.72
CA GLN A 45 -2.99 8.71 3.90
C GLN A 45 -2.84 10.14 4.45
N ALA A 46 -1.85 10.38 5.32
CA ALA A 46 -1.56 11.73 5.81
C ALA A 46 -1.13 12.65 4.66
N LEU A 47 -0.22 12.17 3.81
CA LEU A 47 0.24 12.93 2.65
C LEU A 47 -0.86 13.09 1.59
N ILE A 48 -1.66 12.05 1.32
CA ILE A 48 -2.83 12.12 0.42
C ILE A 48 -3.78 13.22 0.87
N ARG A 49 -4.12 13.32 2.17
CA ARG A 49 -5.01 14.38 2.67
C ARG A 49 -4.46 15.78 2.40
N ARG A 50 -3.14 16.00 2.59
CA ARG A 50 -2.50 17.29 2.29
C ARG A 50 -2.52 17.58 0.79
N MET A 51 -2.25 16.57 -0.04
CA MET A 51 -2.30 16.70 -1.50
C MET A 51 -3.72 17.00 -2.00
N LEU A 52 -4.75 16.40 -1.41
CA LEU A 52 -6.15 16.68 -1.75
C LEU A 52 -6.53 18.13 -1.39
N LEU A 53 -6.18 18.61 -0.19
CA LEU A 53 -6.42 20.03 0.17
C LEU A 53 -5.79 20.99 -0.83
N TYR A 54 -4.55 20.75 -1.25
CA TYR A 54 -3.90 21.52 -2.29
C TYR A 54 -4.62 21.39 -3.64
N ALA A 55 -4.95 20.16 -4.05
CA ALA A 55 -5.56 19.87 -5.34
C ALA A 55 -6.98 20.47 -5.45
N ASP A 56 -7.74 20.48 -4.36
CA ASP A 56 -9.06 21.10 -4.29
C ASP A 56 -8.95 22.62 -4.40
N TYR A 57 -8.03 23.25 -3.65
CA TYR A 57 -7.81 24.70 -3.73
C TYR A 57 -7.30 25.12 -5.11
N ALA A 58 -6.34 24.42 -5.68
CA ALA A 58 -5.72 24.74 -6.96
C ALA A 58 -6.45 24.16 -8.17
N GLN A 59 -7.64 23.52 -7.97
CA GLN A 59 -8.46 22.88 -9.02
C GLN A 59 -7.67 21.89 -9.88
N ARG A 60 -6.81 21.07 -9.24
CA ARG A 60 -5.96 20.07 -9.90
C ARG A 60 -6.66 18.72 -10.00
N THR A 61 -7.61 18.59 -10.91
CA THR A 61 -8.48 17.41 -11.09
C THR A 61 -7.70 16.11 -11.23
N TYR A 62 -6.58 16.11 -11.96
CA TYR A 62 -5.72 14.91 -12.09
C TYR A 62 -5.21 14.44 -10.73
N ILE A 63 -4.66 15.34 -9.91
CA ILE A 63 -4.12 15.00 -8.59
C ILE A 63 -5.24 14.53 -7.66
N GLN A 64 -6.42 15.15 -7.73
CA GLN A 64 -7.61 14.71 -6.96
C GLN A 64 -7.96 13.26 -7.28
N MET A 65 -8.09 12.92 -8.56
CA MET A 65 -8.41 11.56 -9.01
C MET A 65 -7.34 10.56 -8.61
N ASP A 66 -6.06 10.89 -8.83
CA ASP A 66 -4.95 10.00 -8.52
C ASP A 66 -4.83 9.71 -7.02
N CYS A 67 -4.92 10.75 -6.18
CA CYS A 67 -4.94 10.62 -4.72
C CYS A 67 -6.11 9.77 -4.22
N ARG A 68 -7.32 9.95 -4.75
CA ARG A 68 -8.51 9.18 -4.37
C ARG A 68 -8.40 7.72 -4.78
N LEU A 69 -7.86 7.41 -5.98
CA LEU A 69 -7.60 6.04 -6.40
C LEU A 69 -6.57 5.35 -5.48
N LEU A 70 -5.48 6.04 -5.12
CA LEU A 70 -4.48 5.52 -4.20
C LEU A 70 -5.05 5.33 -2.79
N ASN A 71 -5.89 6.26 -2.31
CA ASN A 71 -6.60 6.10 -1.04
C ASN A 71 -7.50 4.88 -1.03
N ALA A 72 -8.26 4.65 -2.11
CA ALA A 72 -9.11 3.46 -2.23
C ALA A 72 -8.31 2.15 -2.18
N VAL A 73 -7.11 2.11 -2.81
CA VAL A 73 -6.18 0.96 -2.69
C VAL A 73 -5.78 0.73 -1.23
N ILE A 74 -5.45 1.80 -0.49
CA ILE A 74 -5.09 1.70 0.93
C ILE A 74 -6.29 1.23 1.77
N LEU A 75 -7.47 1.81 1.56
CA LEU A 75 -8.69 1.42 2.28
C LEU A 75 -9.00 -0.06 2.10
N ARG A 76 -8.93 -0.57 0.87
CA ARG A 76 -9.13 -1.99 0.59
C ARG A 76 -8.12 -2.87 1.33
N ARG A 77 -6.84 -2.51 1.31
CA ARG A 77 -5.78 -3.25 2.00
C ARG A 77 -5.92 -3.25 3.51
N THR A 78 -6.47 -2.18 4.07
CA THR A 78 -6.71 -2.04 5.52
C THR A 78 -8.09 -2.52 5.96
N GLY A 79 -8.84 -3.22 5.08
CA GLY A 79 -10.16 -3.77 5.39
C GLY A 79 -11.25 -2.72 5.63
N LYS A 80 -11.02 -1.46 5.21
CA LYS A 80 -11.97 -0.36 5.37
C LYS A 80 -12.90 -0.24 4.16
N PRO A 81 -14.09 0.37 4.29
CA PRO A 81 -14.97 0.66 3.18
C PRO A 81 -14.26 1.49 2.10
N TRP A 82 -14.23 0.99 0.86
CA TRP A 82 -13.49 1.62 -0.24
C TRP A 82 -14.33 1.77 -1.52
N LYS A 83 -15.40 0.98 -1.68
CA LYS A 83 -16.12 0.85 -2.95
C LYS A 83 -16.79 2.15 -3.38
N GLU A 84 -17.44 2.86 -2.47
CA GLU A 84 -18.21 4.06 -2.80
C GLU A 84 -17.27 5.16 -3.35
N GLU A 85 -16.23 5.53 -2.59
CA GLU A 85 -15.24 6.52 -3.04
C GLU A 85 -14.57 6.10 -4.35
N PHE A 86 -14.27 4.82 -4.50
CA PHE A 86 -13.66 4.27 -5.71
C PHE A 86 -14.57 4.43 -6.93
N VAL A 87 -15.85 4.05 -6.83
CA VAL A 87 -16.81 4.18 -7.91
C VAL A 87 -17.02 5.65 -8.29
N GLN A 88 -17.19 6.53 -7.32
CA GLN A 88 -17.32 7.98 -7.58
C GLN A 88 -16.08 8.54 -8.29
N THR A 89 -14.89 8.08 -7.90
CA THR A 89 -13.65 8.48 -8.57
C THR A 89 -13.60 7.95 -10.01
N LEU A 90 -13.99 6.69 -10.23
CA LEU A 90 -14.04 6.12 -11.59
C LEU A 90 -15.04 6.84 -12.50
N LEU A 91 -16.20 7.25 -11.99
CA LEU A 91 -17.14 8.06 -12.74
C LEU A 91 -16.48 9.36 -13.20
N LYS A 92 -15.77 10.03 -12.29
CA LYS A 92 -15.05 11.26 -12.63
C LYS A 92 -13.94 11.04 -13.64
N VAL A 93 -13.15 9.96 -13.50
CA VAL A 93 -12.12 9.57 -14.47
C VAL A 93 -12.75 9.25 -15.84
N GLY A 94 -13.90 8.57 -15.83
CA GLY A 94 -14.66 8.20 -17.03
C GLY A 94 -15.17 9.40 -17.81
N GLU A 95 -15.56 10.51 -17.15
CA GLU A 95 -15.93 11.77 -17.82
C GLU A 95 -14.80 12.30 -18.72
N TYR A 96 -13.54 12.09 -18.34
CA TYR A 96 -12.36 12.48 -19.09
C TYR A 96 -11.82 11.37 -20.01
N HIS A 97 -12.41 10.18 -20.00
CA HIS A 97 -11.94 8.99 -20.70
C HIS A 97 -10.45 8.67 -20.45
N PHE A 98 -9.93 9.02 -19.29
CA PHE A 98 -8.50 8.97 -19.00
C PHE A 98 -8.09 7.60 -18.43
N VAL A 99 -7.82 6.63 -19.30
CA VAL A 99 -7.42 5.26 -18.97
C VAL A 99 -6.09 5.18 -18.20
N PRO A 100 -5.02 5.93 -18.57
CA PRO A 100 -3.70 5.76 -17.95
C PRO A 100 -3.68 5.92 -16.44
N ILE A 101 -4.46 6.85 -15.88
CA ILE A 101 -4.48 7.08 -14.43
C ILE A 101 -4.93 5.84 -13.63
N ILE A 102 -5.69 4.94 -14.25
CA ILE A 102 -6.12 3.67 -13.66
C ILE A 102 -5.08 2.59 -13.95
N SER A 103 -4.73 2.43 -15.25
CA SER A 103 -3.88 1.32 -15.68
C SER A 103 -2.47 1.37 -15.09
N GLU A 104 -1.93 2.56 -14.80
CA GLU A 104 -0.64 2.72 -14.12
C GLU A 104 -0.57 2.07 -12.73
N LYS A 105 -1.71 1.85 -12.08
CA LYS A 105 -1.75 1.17 -10.78
C LYS A 105 -1.71 -0.37 -10.91
N GLY A 106 -1.87 -0.89 -12.11
CA GLY A 106 -1.65 -2.28 -12.48
C GLY A 106 -2.27 -3.28 -11.51
N ALA A 107 -1.42 -4.17 -11.00
CA ALA A 107 -1.82 -5.24 -10.10
C ALA A 107 -2.49 -4.79 -8.79
N ALA A 108 -2.25 -3.54 -8.35
CA ALA A 108 -2.86 -3.03 -7.12
C ALA A 108 -4.35 -2.71 -7.26
N ILE A 109 -4.79 -2.25 -8.44
CA ILE A 109 -6.16 -1.82 -8.69
C ILE A 109 -7.00 -2.86 -9.45
N LEU A 110 -6.35 -3.76 -10.18
CA LEU A 110 -7.03 -4.77 -11.01
C LEU A 110 -8.08 -5.61 -10.25
N PRO A 111 -7.80 -6.13 -9.03
CA PRO A 111 -8.80 -6.87 -8.27
C PRO A 111 -10.01 -6.01 -7.88
N MET A 112 -9.80 -4.70 -7.69
CA MET A 112 -10.87 -3.76 -7.34
C MET A 112 -11.81 -3.54 -8.53
N LEU A 113 -11.25 -3.35 -9.72
CA LEU A 113 -12.01 -3.23 -10.96
C LEU A 113 -12.81 -4.51 -11.25
N ALA A 114 -12.19 -5.67 -11.08
CA ALA A 114 -12.86 -6.96 -11.27
C ALA A 114 -14.07 -7.14 -10.34
N GLU A 115 -13.92 -6.74 -9.07
CA GLU A 115 -14.96 -6.87 -8.04
C GLU A 115 -16.20 -6.00 -8.33
N ILE A 116 -16.03 -4.82 -8.94
CA ILE A 116 -17.14 -3.91 -9.22
C ILE A 116 -17.67 -4.00 -10.66
N LYS A 117 -16.99 -4.71 -11.57
CA LYS A 117 -17.22 -4.72 -13.02
C LYS A 117 -18.69 -4.83 -13.39
N THR A 118 -19.37 -5.87 -12.90
CA THR A 118 -20.75 -6.16 -13.29
C THR A 118 -21.69 -5.03 -12.88
N ALA A 119 -21.63 -4.63 -11.61
CA ALA A 119 -22.47 -3.56 -11.08
C ALA A 119 -22.18 -2.21 -11.74
N PHE A 120 -20.89 -1.89 -11.96
CA PHE A 120 -20.50 -0.64 -12.60
C PHE A 120 -21.03 -0.55 -14.03
N CYS A 121 -20.84 -1.57 -14.86
CA CYS A 121 -21.28 -1.56 -16.25
C CYS A 121 -22.81 -1.56 -16.38
N GLN A 122 -23.53 -2.22 -15.48
CA GLN A 122 -24.99 -2.21 -15.45
C GLN A 122 -25.56 -0.83 -15.06
N ASN A 123 -24.96 -0.21 -14.05
CA ASN A 123 -25.43 1.08 -13.54
C ASN A 123 -24.97 2.25 -14.39
N HIS A 124 -23.87 2.10 -15.16
CA HIS A 124 -23.28 3.16 -15.98
C HIS A 124 -23.00 2.69 -17.42
N PRO A 125 -24.04 2.36 -18.21
CA PRO A 125 -23.89 1.75 -19.55
C PRO A 125 -23.08 2.64 -20.52
N LYS A 126 -23.17 3.97 -20.38
CA LYS A 126 -22.40 4.91 -21.20
C LYS A 126 -20.88 4.82 -20.98
N LEU A 127 -20.45 4.35 -19.84
CA LEU A 127 -19.03 4.19 -19.49
C LEU A 127 -18.55 2.74 -19.60
N ALA A 128 -19.42 1.81 -20.00
CA ALA A 128 -19.09 0.37 -20.01
C ALA A 128 -17.93 0.05 -20.96
N GLU A 129 -17.90 0.64 -22.15
CA GLU A 129 -16.83 0.43 -23.13
C GLU A 129 -15.49 0.99 -22.62
N TRP A 130 -15.49 2.23 -22.11
CA TRP A 130 -14.33 2.84 -21.47
C TRP A 130 -13.81 2.01 -20.31
N PHE A 131 -14.71 1.52 -19.45
CA PHE A 131 -14.33 0.69 -18.29
C PHE A 131 -13.66 -0.62 -18.73
N GLN A 132 -14.19 -1.26 -19.77
CA GLN A 132 -13.56 -2.47 -20.33
C GLN A 132 -12.19 -2.18 -20.94
N GLN A 133 -12.01 -1.05 -21.60
CA GLN A 133 -10.70 -0.60 -22.07
C GLN A 133 -9.74 -0.38 -20.91
N ALA A 134 -10.18 0.33 -19.86
CA ALA A 134 -9.38 0.53 -18.66
C ALA A 134 -8.96 -0.78 -18.00
N MET A 135 -9.87 -1.77 -17.94
CA MET A 135 -9.53 -3.11 -17.45
C MET A 135 -8.46 -3.79 -18.28
N ARG A 136 -8.61 -3.84 -19.61
CA ARG A 136 -7.61 -4.48 -20.50
C ARG A 136 -6.23 -3.86 -20.33
N GLU A 137 -6.14 -2.54 -20.31
CA GLU A 137 -4.84 -1.86 -20.11
C GLU A 137 -4.28 -2.10 -18.70
N THR A 138 -5.14 -2.16 -17.68
CA THR A 138 -4.72 -2.48 -16.31
C THR A 138 -4.20 -3.92 -16.21
N GLU A 139 -4.85 -4.88 -16.86
CA GLU A 139 -4.39 -6.28 -16.96
C GLU A 139 -3.01 -6.36 -17.61
N ARG A 140 -2.82 -5.65 -18.74
CA ARG A 140 -1.52 -5.56 -19.41
C ARG A 140 -0.43 -5.01 -18.50
N MET A 141 -0.70 -3.93 -17.78
CA MET A 141 0.25 -3.33 -16.85
C MET A 141 0.54 -4.25 -15.65
N ALA A 142 -0.48 -4.95 -15.14
CA ALA A 142 -0.31 -5.93 -14.06
C ALA A 142 0.57 -7.11 -14.47
N GLN A 143 0.50 -7.56 -15.72
CA GLN A 143 1.38 -8.61 -16.27
C GLN A 143 2.82 -8.13 -16.42
N LEU A 144 3.03 -6.90 -16.87
CA LEU A 144 4.37 -6.32 -17.05
C LEU A 144 5.05 -6.01 -15.69
N TYR A 145 4.28 -5.58 -14.71
CA TYR A 145 4.76 -5.14 -13.40
C TYR A 145 3.94 -5.75 -12.27
N PRO A 146 3.98 -7.10 -12.07
CA PRO A 146 3.09 -7.80 -11.16
C PRO A 146 3.29 -7.40 -9.69
N GLN A 147 4.45 -6.88 -9.33
CA GLN A 147 4.75 -6.45 -7.95
C GLN A 147 4.57 -4.93 -7.73
N TYR A 148 4.30 -4.18 -8.80
CA TYR A 148 4.15 -2.73 -8.68
C TYR A 148 2.95 -2.36 -7.80
N LEU A 149 3.17 -1.55 -6.79
CA LEU A 149 2.17 -1.15 -5.80
C LEU A 149 1.47 -2.30 -5.04
N GLN A 150 1.89 -3.54 -5.20
CA GLN A 150 1.31 -4.65 -4.41
C GLN A 150 1.60 -4.50 -2.90
N GLY A 151 2.44 -3.56 -2.53
CA GLY A 151 3.08 -3.52 -1.22
C GLY A 151 4.21 -4.54 -1.16
N MET A 152 4.90 -4.60 -0.06
CA MET A 152 5.70 -5.80 0.20
C MET A 152 4.71 -6.95 0.27
N GLY A 153 4.66 -7.76 -0.77
CA GLY A 153 4.05 -9.07 -0.72
C GLY A 153 4.87 -9.91 0.25
N ILE A 154 4.72 -9.62 1.53
CA ILE A 154 5.23 -10.50 2.55
C ILE A 154 4.29 -11.69 2.47
N ASP A 155 4.81 -12.72 1.85
CA ASP A 155 4.14 -14.00 1.83
C ASP A 155 4.01 -14.47 3.28
N ILE A 156 2.83 -14.22 3.87
CA ILE A 156 2.53 -14.63 5.25
C ILE A 156 2.67 -16.15 5.36
N SER A 157 2.39 -16.89 4.28
CA SER A 157 2.57 -18.35 4.24
C SER A 157 4.05 -18.77 4.36
N ALA A 158 4.97 -17.85 4.06
CA ALA A 158 6.41 -18.07 4.24
C ALA A 158 6.86 -18.02 5.71
N PHE A 159 6.01 -17.52 6.64
CA PHE A 159 6.31 -17.53 8.07
C PHE A 159 5.87 -18.87 8.67
N SER A 160 6.78 -19.55 9.37
CA SER A 160 6.37 -20.67 10.21
C SER A 160 5.53 -20.18 11.38
N GLU A 161 4.63 -21.01 11.89
CA GLU A 161 3.83 -20.69 13.07
C GLU A 161 4.72 -20.26 14.26
N THR A 162 5.82 -20.94 14.49
CA THR A 162 6.81 -20.58 15.53
C THR A 162 7.39 -19.18 15.29
N ALA A 163 7.69 -18.83 14.05
CA ALA A 163 8.21 -17.49 13.73
C ALA A 163 7.18 -16.39 14.03
N LEU A 164 5.90 -16.64 13.72
CA LEU A 164 4.81 -15.70 14.05
C LEU A 164 4.60 -15.59 15.55
N GLN A 165 4.64 -16.70 16.30
CA GLN A 165 4.53 -16.69 17.76
C GLN A 165 5.69 -15.93 18.41
N VAL A 166 6.92 -16.09 17.91
CA VAL A 166 8.07 -15.30 18.38
C VAL A 166 7.82 -13.80 18.14
N LEU A 167 7.32 -13.40 16.98
CA LEU A 167 7.05 -12.01 16.66
C LEU A 167 5.94 -11.42 17.56
N ARG A 168 4.86 -12.17 17.79
CA ARG A 168 3.76 -11.77 18.69
C ARG A 168 4.25 -11.56 20.13
N LEU A 169 5.05 -12.48 20.65
CA LEU A 169 5.59 -12.36 22.00
C LEU A 169 6.61 -11.22 22.12
N GLN A 170 7.42 -10.98 21.08
CA GLN A 170 8.30 -9.81 21.04
C GLN A 170 7.50 -8.50 21.03
N ALA A 171 6.41 -8.43 20.26
CA ALA A 171 5.50 -7.28 20.23
C ALA A 171 4.82 -7.02 21.59
N ALA A 172 4.57 -8.09 22.36
CA ALA A 172 4.06 -8.02 23.72
C ALA A 172 5.14 -7.68 24.78
N GLY A 173 6.39 -7.44 24.37
CA GLY A 173 7.48 -7.00 25.24
C GLY A 173 8.26 -8.12 25.93
N TYR A 174 8.04 -9.39 25.59
CA TYR A 174 8.78 -10.52 26.19
C TYR A 174 10.23 -10.55 25.69
N THR A 175 11.14 -10.86 26.62
CA THR A 175 12.57 -11.09 26.33
C THR A 175 12.79 -12.43 25.62
N ALA A 176 13.93 -12.60 24.93
CA ALA A 176 14.25 -13.85 24.26
C ALA A 176 14.30 -15.06 25.22
N LYS A 177 14.63 -14.85 26.50
CA LYS A 177 14.63 -15.91 27.52
C LYS A 177 13.19 -16.33 27.87
N GLU A 178 12.31 -15.38 28.16
CA GLU A 178 10.91 -15.66 28.45
C GLU A 178 10.18 -16.30 27.26
N ILE A 179 10.48 -15.86 26.03
CA ILE A 179 9.95 -16.48 24.81
C ILE A 179 10.43 -17.93 24.68
N SER A 180 11.70 -18.20 24.97
CA SER A 180 12.26 -19.53 24.92
C SER A 180 11.59 -20.51 25.88
N GLU A 181 11.26 -20.02 27.09
CA GLU A 181 10.54 -20.78 28.11
C GLU A 181 9.08 -21.03 27.70
N LYS A 182 8.38 -19.99 27.17
CA LYS A 182 6.98 -20.11 26.71
C LYS A 182 6.79 -21.03 25.50
N LEU A 183 7.72 -21.02 24.57
CA LEU A 183 7.63 -21.81 23.33
C LEU A 183 8.39 -23.13 23.38
N HIS A 184 9.04 -23.45 24.51
CA HIS A 184 9.88 -24.66 24.70
C HIS A 184 10.95 -24.80 23.61
N ILE A 185 11.59 -23.72 23.22
CA ILE A 185 12.70 -23.66 22.25
C ILE A 185 13.92 -23.00 22.89
N THR A 186 15.10 -23.13 22.26
CA THR A 186 16.30 -22.48 22.81
C THR A 186 16.30 -20.97 22.56
N PRO A 187 16.96 -20.15 23.42
CA PRO A 187 17.13 -18.72 23.15
C PRO A 187 17.81 -18.42 21.81
N ARG A 188 18.67 -19.34 21.35
CA ARG A 188 19.30 -19.27 20.01
C ARG A 188 18.28 -19.42 18.90
N THR A 189 17.31 -20.32 19.06
CA THR A 189 16.20 -20.52 18.11
C THR A 189 15.28 -19.30 18.08
N VAL A 190 15.00 -18.67 19.24
CA VAL A 190 14.23 -17.41 19.30
C VAL A 190 14.93 -16.31 18.50
N LYS A 191 16.24 -16.11 18.72
CA LYS A 191 17.03 -15.12 17.96
C LYS A 191 17.06 -15.42 16.46
N TYR A 192 17.13 -16.69 16.09
CA TYR A 192 17.06 -17.11 14.68
C TYR A 192 15.72 -16.71 14.05
N HIS A 193 14.58 -17.04 14.68
CA HIS A 193 13.26 -16.66 14.16
C HIS A 193 13.08 -15.14 14.13
N ALA A 194 13.53 -14.42 15.14
CA ALA A 194 13.50 -12.96 15.14
C ALA A 194 14.28 -12.37 13.95
N SER A 195 15.50 -12.84 13.72
CA SER A 195 16.31 -12.40 12.57
C SER A 195 15.68 -12.75 11.24
N GLN A 196 15.07 -13.94 11.10
CA GLN A 196 14.33 -14.32 9.90
C GLN A 196 13.08 -13.46 9.71
N ASN A 197 12.34 -13.15 10.77
CA ASN A 197 11.21 -12.25 10.73
C ASN A 197 11.63 -10.85 10.24
N TYR A 198 12.69 -10.27 10.81
CA TYR A 198 13.18 -8.96 10.38
C TYR A 198 13.60 -8.96 8.90
N ARG A 199 14.28 -10.02 8.45
CA ARG A 199 14.67 -10.16 7.04
C ARG A 199 13.45 -10.29 6.12
N LYS A 200 12.45 -11.07 6.50
CA LYS A 200 11.23 -11.27 5.71
C LYS A 200 10.34 -10.01 5.70
N LEU A 201 10.29 -9.30 6.81
CA LEU A 201 9.59 -8.02 6.94
C LEU A 201 10.39 -6.84 6.36
N ASP A 202 11.65 -7.08 5.96
CA ASP A 202 12.62 -6.03 5.58
C ASP A 202 12.72 -4.93 6.66
N ALA A 203 12.67 -5.35 7.92
CA ALA A 203 12.67 -4.49 9.09
C ALA A 203 14.10 -4.28 9.61
N LYS A 204 14.40 -3.05 10.04
CA LYS A 204 15.71 -2.67 10.59
C LYS A 204 15.88 -3.12 12.06
N ASN A 205 14.79 -3.21 12.80
CA ASN A 205 14.75 -3.56 14.23
C ASN A 205 13.38 -4.07 14.65
N LEU A 206 13.21 -4.41 15.93
CA LEU A 206 11.95 -4.92 16.47
C LEU A 206 10.79 -3.94 16.29
N VAL A 207 11.00 -2.66 16.57
CA VAL A 207 9.94 -1.64 16.49
C VAL A 207 9.42 -1.54 15.04
N ASP A 208 10.34 -1.47 14.10
CA ASP A 208 10.03 -1.45 12.66
C ASP A 208 9.30 -2.75 12.23
N ALA A 209 9.75 -3.92 12.72
CA ALA A 209 9.12 -5.20 12.44
C ALA A 209 7.68 -5.28 12.97
N VAL A 210 7.44 -4.79 14.17
CA VAL A 210 6.10 -4.77 14.79
C VAL A 210 5.17 -3.82 14.04
N GLN A 211 5.62 -2.63 13.68
CA GLN A 211 4.84 -1.67 12.90
C GLN A 211 4.44 -2.23 11.52
N ILE A 212 5.39 -2.85 10.83
CA ILE A 212 5.13 -3.50 9.53
C ILE A 212 4.14 -4.66 9.70
N ALA A 213 4.33 -5.51 10.70
CA ALA A 213 3.48 -6.67 10.95
C ALA A 213 2.05 -6.28 11.33
N GLN A 214 1.87 -5.19 12.11
CA GLN A 214 0.55 -4.61 12.40
C GLN A 214 -0.11 -4.03 11.15
N ALA A 215 0.65 -3.31 10.31
CA ALA A 215 0.14 -2.77 9.05
C ALA A 215 -0.31 -3.85 8.05
N LEU A 216 0.25 -5.05 8.18
CA LEU A 216 -0.06 -6.23 7.36
C LEU A 216 -1.09 -7.16 8.01
N HIS A 217 -1.64 -6.81 9.17
CA HIS A 217 -2.55 -7.65 9.96
C HIS A 217 -2.00 -9.06 10.27
N ILE A 218 -0.68 -9.15 10.48
CA ILE A 218 0.00 -10.38 10.93
C ILE A 218 -0.03 -10.51 12.46
N LEU A 219 -0.12 -9.36 13.14
CA LEU A 219 -0.23 -9.23 14.60
C LEU A 219 -1.59 -8.73 15.00
#